data_7082e98df88b96bcad6c9676c676a410
#
_entry.id   7082e98df88b96bcad6c9676c676a410
#
_cell.length_a   1.000
_cell.length_b   1.000
_cell.length_c   1.000
_cell.angle_alpha   90.00
_cell.angle_beta   90.00
_cell.angle_gamma   90.00
#
_symmetry.space_group_name_H-M   'P 1'
#
loop_
_entity.id
_entity.type
_entity.pdbx_description
1 polymer ?
#
loop_
_entity_poly.entity_id
_entity_poly.type
_entity_poly.pdbx_seq_one_letter_code
_entity_poly.pdbx_strand_id
1 'polypeptide(L)'
;YLSKRNISPKRIISGSAVGFYGIDPSEQWFDSCDENASPQAIFMSELCQKWEAVTAQYPDQNTQIIRLGVVFGRKGGILPQMLLPIKMNLVKKIGHGRQPCVWVHIQDVIRAIEFLMLHDTAERIFNVVAPEKVNQNTFADTASLLLNKKPLFTLPAVVIKTVLVE
;
A
#
# COMPACT_ATOMS: atom_id res chain seq x y z
N TYR A 1 1.01 -7.85 26.16
CA TYR A 1 0.39 -6.83 26.99
C TYR A 1 -1.05 -7.20 27.36
N LEU A 2 -1.89 -7.56 26.38
CA LEU A 2 -3.30 -7.91 26.60
C LEU A 2 -3.45 -9.18 27.46
N SER A 3 -2.70 -10.24 27.16
CA SER A 3 -2.73 -11.50 27.92
C SER A 3 -2.29 -11.32 29.38
N LYS A 4 -1.32 -10.43 29.64
CA LYS A 4 -0.91 -10.11 31.03
C LYS A 4 -2.01 -9.39 31.83
N ARG A 5 -3.03 -8.84 31.17
CA ARG A 5 -4.16 -8.16 31.78
C ARG A 5 -5.45 -8.98 31.75
N ASN A 6 -5.40 -10.23 31.32
CA ASN A 6 -6.58 -11.09 31.08
C ASN A 6 -7.61 -10.46 30.13
N ILE A 7 -7.14 -9.68 29.17
CA ILE A 7 -7.98 -9.09 28.13
C ILE A 7 -7.92 -10.00 26.90
N SER A 8 -9.04 -10.61 26.54
CA SER A 8 -9.19 -11.39 25.32
C SER A 8 -10.13 -10.63 24.38
N PRO A 9 -9.59 -9.93 23.35
CA PRO A 9 -10.41 -9.26 22.37
C PRO A 9 -11.15 -10.29 21.54
N LYS A 10 -12.41 -10.02 21.18
CA LYS A 10 -13.19 -10.87 20.28
C LYS A 10 -12.56 -10.96 18.89
N ARG A 11 -11.80 -9.92 18.51
CA ARG A 11 -11.23 -9.79 17.18
C ARG A 11 -9.99 -8.88 17.20
N ILE A 12 -9.01 -9.24 16.40
CA ILE A 12 -7.82 -8.43 16.17
C ILE A 12 -7.71 -8.19 14.67
N ILE A 13 -7.53 -6.94 14.26
CA ILE A 13 -7.23 -6.57 12.87
C ILE A 13 -5.81 -6.04 12.86
N SER A 14 -4.94 -6.73 12.13
CA SER A 14 -3.53 -6.37 11.98
C SER A 14 -3.28 -5.75 10.60
N GLY A 15 -2.71 -4.55 10.58
CA GLY A 15 -2.27 -3.92 9.33
C GLY A 15 -1.00 -4.58 8.82
N SER A 16 -0.98 -4.92 7.54
CA SER A 16 0.18 -5.34 6.74
C SER A 16 0.18 -4.50 5.45
N ALA A 17 0.98 -4.86 4.48
CA ALA A 17 1.07 -4.12 3.23
C ALA A 17 1.12 -5.05 2.01
N VAL A 18 0.68 -4.55 0.86
CA VAL A 18 0.86 -5.23 -0.44
C VAL A 18 2.33 -5.47 -0.81
N GLY A 19 3.25 -4.82 -0.11
CA GLY A 19 4.68 -5.14 -0.17
C GLY A 19 5.01 -6.59 0.18
N PHE A 20 4.08 -7.33 0.78
CA PHE A 20 4.15 -8.78 0.96
C PHE A 20 4.44 -9.53 -0.35
N TYR A 21 3.83 -9.10 -1.44
CA TYR A 21 3.96 -9.74 -2.76
C TYR A 21 5.28 -9.40 -3.47
N GLY A 22 5.98 -8.37 -3.01
CA GLY A 22 7.23 -7.95 -3.59
C GLY A 22 7.07 -6.99 -4.76
N ILE A 23 7.95 -7.14 -5.75
CA ILE A 23 8.00 -6.31 -6.96
C ILE A 23 7.98 -7.19 -8.20
N ASP A 24 7.57 -6.64 -9.34
CA ASP A 24 7.76 -7.27 -10.64
C ASP A 24 9.10 -6.80 -11.25
N PRO A 25 10.14 -7.67 -11.28
CA PRO A 25 11.45 -7.30 -11.85
C PRO A 25 11.40 -7.01 -13.35
N SER A 26 10.41 -7.60 -14.05
CA SER A 26 10.22 -7.38 -15.48
C SER A 26 9.55 -6.04 -15.80
N GLU A 27 8.97 -5.39 -14.78
CA GLU A 27 8.22 -4.13 -14.87
C GLU A 27 7.09 -4.17 -15.91
N GLN A 28 6.50 -5.33 -16.12
CA GLN A 28 5.41 -5.52 -17.08
C GLN A 28 4.04 -5.33 -16.44
N TRP A 29 3.91 -5.66 -15.17
CA TRP A 29 2.72 -5.43 -14.33
C TRP A 29 1.44 -6.05 -14.89
N PHE A 30 1.56 -7.20 -15.55
CA PHE A 30 0.42 -7.89 -16.14
C PHE A 30 -0.36 -8.72 -15.12
N ASP A 31 0.34 -9.24 -14.14
CA ASP A 31 -0.25 -10.12 -13.14
C ASP A 31 -0.89 -9.30 -12.01
N SER A 32 -1.93 -9.88 -11.44
CA SER A 32 -2.51 -9.43 -10.18
C SER A 32 -2.27 -10.50 -9.12
N CYS A 33 -1.94 -10.06 -7.92
CA CYS A 33 -1.80 -10.95 -6.78
C CYS A 33 -3.09 -10.98 -5.96
N ASP A 34 -3.59 -12.18 -5.71
CA ASP A 34 -4.61 -12.41 -4.70
C ASP A 34 -3.95 -12.71 -3.34
N GLU A 35 -4.75 -12.95 -2.32
CA GLU A 35 -4.29 -13.18 -0.96
C GLU A 35 -3.46 -14.47 -0.80
N ASN A 36 -3.56 -15.40 -1.74
CA ASN A 36 -2.84 -16.69 -1.75
C ASN A 36 -1.50 -16.61 -2.52
N ALA A 37 -1.23 -15.49 -3.19
CA ALA A 37 0.02 -15.34 -3.93
C ALA A 37 1.23 -15.38 -3.00
N SER A 38 2.29 -16.03 -3.47
CA SER A 38 3.51 -16.24 -2.69
C SER A 38 4.30 -14.94 -2.51
N PRO A 39 4.94 -14.75 -1.34
CA PRO A 39 5.87 -13.66 -1.12
C PRO A 39 7.17 -13.86 -1.90
N GLN A 40 7.93 -12.78 -2.06
CA GLN A 40 9.26 -12.82 -2.66
C GLN A 40 10.37 -12.74 -1.60
N ALA A 41 11.58 -13.19 -1.94
CA ALA A 41 12.77 -13.08 -1.08
C ALA A 41 13.42 -11.70 -1.23
N ILE A 42 12.67 -10.64 -0.87
CA ILE A 42 13.17 -9.26 -0.82
C ILE A 42 12.81 -8.63 0.51
N PHE A 43 13.59 -7.65 0.93
CA PHE A 43 13.48 -7.03 2.26
C PHE A 43 12.05 -6.63 2.65
N MET A 44 11.33 -5.93 1.77
CA MET A 44 9.97 -5.47 2.07
C MET A 44 8.98 -6.63 2.26
N SER A 45 9.10 -7.65 1.42
CA SER A 45 8.26 -8.85 1.51
C SER A 45 8.58 -9.64 2.78
N GLU A 46 9.86 -9.83 3.10
CA GLU A 46 10.30 -10.49 4.33
C GLU A 46 9.85 -9.74 5.59
N LEU A 47 9.87 -8.41 5.56
CA LEU A 47 9.38 -7.59 6.65
C LEU A 47 7.88 -7.80 6.88
N CYS A 48 7.08 -7.80 5.81
CA CYS A 48 5.65 -8.10 5.90
C CYS A 48 5.39 -9.51 6.42
N GLN A 49 6.13 -10.52 5.95
CA GLN A 49 6.03 -11.90 6.44
C GLN A 49 6.30 -12.00 7.95
N LYS A 50 7.38 -11.37 8.43
CA LYS A 50 7.72 -11.34 9.87
C LYS A 50 6.62 -10.64 10.68
N TRP A 51 6.07 -9.57 10.17
CA TRP A 51 4.97 -8.85 10.81
C TRP A 51 3.71 -9.73 10.91
N GLU A 52 3.31 -10.37 9.81
CA GLU A 52 2.16 -11.26 9.78
C GLU A 52 2.37 -12.50 10.67
N ALA A 53 3.58 -13.06 10.73
CA ALA A 53 3.93 -14.19 11.58
C ALA A 53 3.74 -13.91 13.08
N VAL A 54 3.89 -12.66 13.53
CA VAL A 54 3.61 -12.29 14.93
C VAL A 54 2.15 -12.50 15.27
N THR A 55 1.24 -12.25 14.34
CA THR A 55 -0.21 -12.44 14.56
C THR A 55 -0.59 -13.91 14.62
N ALA A 56 0.13 -14.78 13.91
CA ALA A 56 -0.08 -16.23 13.91
C ALA A 56 0.27 -16.89 15.24
N GLN A 57 1.03 -16.22 16.12
CA GLN A 57 1.35 -16.71 17.45
C GLN A 57 0.14 -16.70 18.42
N TYR A 58 -0.96 -16.09 17.99
CA TYR A 58 -2.21 -15.99 18.78
C TYR A 58 -3.39 -16.63 18.05
N PRO A 59 -3.37 -17.96 17.83
CA PRO A 59 -4.37 -18.66 17.01
C PRO A 59 -5.78 -18.62 17.63
N ASP A 60 -5.88 -18.51 18.95
CA ASP A 60 -7.16 -18.46 19.69
C ASP A 60 -7.88 -17.11 19.54
N GLN A 61 -7.18 -16.11 19.02
CA GLN A 61 -7.78 -14.81 18.75
C GLN A 61 -8.18 -14.75 17.29
N ASN A 62 -9.41 -14.37 17.03
CA ASN A 62 -9.90 -14.17 15.65
C ASN A 62 -9.15 -13.00 15.00
N THR A 63 -7.92 -13.28 14.53
CA THR A 63 -7.01 -12.31 13.94
C THR A 63 -7.18 -12.29 12.44
N GLN A 64 -7.43 -11.08 11.92
CA GLN A 64 -7.52 -10.79 10.50
C GLN A 64 -6.37 -9.87 10.10
N ILE A 65 -5.81 -10.09 8.93
CA ILE A 65 -4.70 -9.33 8.38
C ILE A 65 -5.23 -8.55 7.18
N ILE A 66 -4.98 -7.24 7.16
CA ILE A 66 -5.29 -6.39 6.01
C ILE A 66 -3.99 -5.95 5.36
N ARG A 67 -3.75 -6.39 4.12
CA ARG A 67 -2.63 -5.95 3.27
C ARG A 67 -3.05 -4.69 2.53
N LEU A 68 -2.56 -3.56 3.02
CA LEU A 68 -2.93 -2.24 2.52
C LEU A 68 -2.10 -1.87 1.30
N GLY A 69 -2.74 -1.30 0.30
CA GLY A 69 -2.09 -0.45 -0.69
C GLY A 69 -1.62 0.86 -0.07
N VAL A 70 -1.03 1.73 -0.88
CA VAL A 70 -0.64 3.09 -0.45
C VAL A 70 -1.90 3.87 -0.08
N VAL A 71 -2.01 4.24 1.19
CA VAL A 71 -3.22 4.91 1.69
C VAL A 71 -3.21 6.38 1.32
N PHE A 72 -4.20 6.79 0.52
CA PHE A 72 -4.41 8.18 0.13
C PHE A 72 -5.42 8.87 1.02
N GLY A 73 -5.01 10.00 1.59
CA GLY A 73 -5.85 10.85 2.43
C GLY A 73 -5.50 12.33 2.27
N ARG A 74 -6.51 13.20 2.44
CA ARG A 74 -6.32 14.66 2.27
C ARG A 74 -5.43 15.29 3.33
N LYS A 75 -5.46 14.79 4.57
CA LYS A 75 -4.82 15.42 5.75
C LYS A 75 -3.54 14.72 6.20
N GLY A 76 -3.03 13.73 5.46
CA GLY A 76 -1.83 13.01 5.85
C GLY A 76 -1.43 11.92 4.87
N GLY A 77 -0.41 11.16 5.25
CA GLY A 77 0.16 10.12 4.41
C GLY A 77 1.07 10.66 3.31
N ILE A 78 1.36 9.85 2.32
CA ILE A 78 2.31 10.17 1.25
C ILE A 78 1.73 11.06 0.14
N LEU A 79 0.39 11.10 0.00
CA LEU A 79 -0.27 11.81 -1.10
C LEU A 79 0.14 13.31 -1.21
N PRO A 80 0.17 14.09 -0.12
CA PRO A 80 0.63 15.48 -0.20
C PRO A 80 2.06 15.63 -0.74
N GLN A 81 2.95 14.71 -0.37
CA GLN A 81 4.33 14.68 -0.82
C GLN A 81 4.44 14.31 -2.31
N MET A 82 3.65 13.34 -2.77
CA MET A 82 3.57 12.96 -4.18
C MET A 82 3.01 14.10 -5.06
N LEU A 83 2.09 14.89 -4.53
CA LEU A 83 1.49 16.01 -5.25
C LEU A 83 2.36 17.27 -5.25
N LEU A 84 3.28 17.43 -4.30
CA LEU A 84 4.08 18.65 -4.16
C LEU A 84 4.89 18.99 -5.42
N PRO A 85 5.67 18.07 -6.03
CA PRO A 85 6.41 18.35 -7.25
C PRO A 85 5.53 18.76 -8.44
N ILE A 86 4.32 18.17 -8.51
CA ILE A 86 3.33 18.49 -9.55
C ILE A 86 2.75 19.89 -9.32
N LYS A 87 2.39 20.21 -8.07
CA LYS A 87 1.89 21.55 -7.69
C LYS A 87 2.89 22.66 -8.01
N MET A 88 4.17 22.38 -7.87
CA MET A 88 5.25 23.32 -8.19
C MET A 88 5.60 23.38 -9.68
N ASN A 89 4.91 22.65 -10.54
CA ASN A 89 5.23 22.48 -11.97
C ASN A 89 6.64 21.93 -12.26
N LEU A 90 7.26 21.23 -11.30
CA LEU A 90 8.63 20.76 -11.42
C LEU A 90 8.69 19.38 -12.08
N VAL A 91 8.08 18.39 -11.46
CA VAL A 91 8.22 16.99 -11.86
C VAL A 91 6.86 16.38 -12.14
N LYS A 92 6.70 15.83 -13.37
CA LYS A 92 5.50 15.09 -13.77
C LYS A 92 5.62 13.62 -13.40
N LYS A 93 6.71 12.98 -13.78
CA LYS A 93 6.91 11.55 -13.56
C LYS A 93 8.30 11.22 -13.06
N ILE A 94 8.38 10.09 -12.41
CA ILE A 94 9.58 9.52 -11.81
C ILE A 94 9.99 8.30 -12.66
N GLY A 95 11.21 8.31 -13.17
CA GLY A 95 11.72 7.24 -14.03
C GLY A 95 10.86 7.07 -15.30
N HIS A 96 10.58 5.80 -15.67
CA HIS A 96 9.73 5.51 -16.84
C HIS A 96 8.22 5.60 -16.55
N GLY A 97 7.81 5.72 -15.28
CA GLY A 97 6.43 5.92 -14.85
C GLY A 97 5.49 4.72 -15.02
N ARG A 98 6.00 3.54 -15.39
CA ARG A 98 5.18 2.32 -15.54
C ARG A 98 4.99 1.56 -14.24
N GLN A 99 5.77 1.87 -13.21
CA GLN A 99 5.66 1.24 -11.89
C GLN A 99 4.24 1.38 -11.35
N PRO A 100 3.68 0.30 -10.78
CA PRO A 100 2.33 0.32 -10.25
C PRO A 100 2.21 1.26 -9.08
N CYS A 101 1.08 1.91 -8.99
CA CYS A 101 0.65 2.69 -7.86
C CYS A 101 -0.55 1.98 -7.24
N VAL A 102 -0.28 0.95 -6.45
CA VAL A 102 -1.32 0.20 -5.73
C VAL A 102 -1.79 1.06 -4.56
N TRP A 103 -2.96 1.63 -4.66
CA TRP A 103 -3.47 2.61 -3.70
C TRP A 103 -4.82 2.21 -3.13
N VAL A 104 -5.22 2.88 -2.05
CA VAL A 104 -6.55 2.80 -1.47
C VAL A 104 -6.90 4.13 -0.82
N HIS A 105 -8.16 4.53 -0.87
CA HIS A 105 -8.61 5.73 -0.17
C HIS A 105 -8.79 5.44 1.32
N ILE A 106 -8.42 6.39 2.18
CA ILE A 106 -8.51 6.23 3.65
C ILE A 106 -9.93 5.87 4.14
N GLN A 107 -10.97 6.38 3.48
CA GLN A 107 -12.35 6.05 3.83
C GLN A 107 -12.67 4.56 3.57
N ASP A 108 -12.10 3.98 2.53
CA ASP A 108 -12.31 2.56 2.20
C ASP A 108 -11.54 1.66 3.17
N VAL A 109 -10.36 2.09 3.63
CA VAL A 109 -9.65 1.41 4.73
C VAL A 109 -10.51 1.40 5.99
N ILE A 110 -11.09 2.55 6.37
CA ILE A 110 -11.95 2.65 7.55
C ILE A 110 -13.18 1.74 7.42
N ARG A 111 -13.84 1.75 6.25
CA ARG A 111 -14.99 0.88 5.98
C ARG A 111 -14.63 -0.61 5.99
N ALA A 112 -13.46 -0.97 5.46
CA ALA A 112 -12.97 -2.35 5.51
C ALA A 112 -12.73 -2.80 6.96
N ILE A 113 -12.10 -1.96 7.79
CA ILE A 113 -11.91 -2.24 9.21
C ILE A 113 -13.26 -2.38 9.92
N GLU A 114 -14.19 -1.45 9.71
CA GLU A 114 -15.53 -1.50 10.29
C GLU A 114 -16.27 -2.77 9.89
N PHE A 115 -16.24 -3.13 8.60
CA PHE A 115 -16.84 -4.38 8.10
C PHE A 115 -16.26 -5.60 8.81
N LEU A 116 -14.93 -5.69 8.89
CA LEU A 116 -14.23 -6.79 9.55
C LEU A 116 -14.48 -6.83 11.07
N MET A 117 -14.75 -5.71 11.70
CA MET A 117 -15.11 -5.64 13.12
C MET A 117 -16.53 -6.17 13.38
N LEU A 118 -17.44 -5.96 12.45
CA LEU A 118 -18.88 -6.25 12.65
C LEU A 118 -19.31 -7.61 12.09
N HIS A 119 -18.57 -8.14 11.10
CA HIS A 119 -18.98 -9.36 10.39
C HIS A 119 -17.95 -10.48 10.57
N ASP A 120 -18.46 -11.69 10.71
CA ASP A 120 -17.63 -12.89 10.68
C ASP A 120 -17.31 -13.26 9.23
N THR A 121 -16.05 -13.55 8.97
CA THR A 121 -15.54 -13.95 7.65
C THR A 121 -14.78 -15.27 7.79
N ALA A 122 -14.87 -16.14 6.78
CA ALA A 122 -14.08 -17.37 6.73
C ALA A 122 -12.59 -17.07 6.46
N GLU A 123 -12.33 -16.02 5.69
CA GLU A 123 -10.99 -15.59 5.32
C GLU A 123 -10.33 -14.79 6.43
N ARG A 124 -9.01 -14.91 6.51
CA ARG A 124 -8.19 -14.20 7.49
C ARG A 124 -7.30 -13.13 6.92
N ILE A 125 -7.06 -13.14 5.61
CA ILE A 125 -6.19 -12.20 4.91
C ILE A 125 -7.02 -11.49 3.85
N PHE A 126 -6.86 -10.18 3.77
CA PHE A 126 -7.61 -9.33 2.85
C PHE A 126 -6.69 -8.30 2.19
N ASN A 127 -6.73 -8.23 0.86
CA ASN A 127 -6.12 -7.12 0.13
C ASN A 127 -7.07 -5.92 0.15
N VAL A 128 -6.63 -4.84 0.77
CA VAL A 128 -7.40 -3.59 0.85
C VAL A 128 -6.78 -2.57 -0.09
N VAL A 129 -7.22 -2.63 -1.34
CA VAL A 129 -6.71 -1.84 -2.46
C VAL A 129 -7.85 -1.32 -3.33
N ALA A 130 -7.63 -0.22 -4.05
CA ALA A 130 -8.56 0.22 -5.08
C ALA A 130 -8.60 -0.78 -6.25
N PRO A 131 -9.77 -1.01 -6.87
CA PRO A 131 -9.90 -2.00 -7.94
C PRO A 131 -9.20 -1.60 -9.24
N GLU A 132 -8.88 -0.32 -9.39
CA GLU A 132 -8.26 0.19 -10.60
C GLU A 132 -6.75 -0.06 -10.63
N LYS A 133 -6.25 -0.60 -11.73
CA LYS A 133 -4.81 -0.74 -11.99
C LYS A 133 -4.24 0.61 -12.44
N VAL A 134 -3.62 1.32 -11.52
CA VAL A 134 -3.00 2.64 -11.76
C VAL A 134 -1.49 2.49 -11.73
N ASN A 135 -0.82 3.14 -12.66
CA ASN A 135 0.64 3.31 -12.62
C ASN A 135 1.00 4.77 -12.29
N GLN A 136 2.28 5.03 -12.10
CA GLN A 136 2.76 6.36 -11.72
C GLN A 136 2.47 7.42 -12.81
N ASN A 137 2.48 7.05 -14.12
CA ASN A 137 2.10 7.98 -15.18
C ASN A 137 0.63 8.37 -15.07
N THR A 138 -0.28 7.39 -14.94
CA THR A 138 -1.72 7.64 -14.78
C THR A 138 -1.99 8.52 -13.58
N PHE A 139 -1.33 8.25 -12.44
CA PHE A 139 -1.44 9.09 -11.25
C PHE A 139 -0.99 10.53 -11.55
N ALA A 140 0.18 10.70 -12.16
CA ALA A 140 0.76 12.03 -12.42
C ALA A 140 -0.07 12.81 -13.45
N ASP A 141 -0.60 12.16 -14.48
CA ASP A 141 -1.45 12.78 -15.49
C ASP A 141 -2.78 13.25 -14.88
N THR A 142 -3.43 12.39 -14.10
CA THR A 142 -4.67 12.71 -13.40
C THR A 142 -4.46 13.87 -12.41
N ALA A 143 -3.40 13.80 -11.61
CA ALA A 143 -3.07 14.85 -10.66
C ALA A 143 -2.77 16.19 -11.35
N SER A 144 -2.04 16.17 -12.47
CA SER A 144 -1.73 17.36 -13.26
C SER A 144 -2.99 18.00 -13.84
N LEU A 145 -3.89 17.17 -14.37
CA LEU A 145 -5.18 17.63 -14.90
C LEU A 145 -6.03 18.29 -13.81
N LEU A 146 -6.23 17.60 -12.69
CA LEU A 146 -7.07 18.08 -11.59
C LEU A 146 -6.51 19.34 -10.90
N LEU A 147 -5.19 19.47 -10.85
CA LEU A 147 -4.53 20.64 -10.29
C LEU A 147 -4.33 21.78 -11.28
N ASN A 148 -4.73 21.60 -12.56
CA ASN A 148 -4.48 22.52 -13.66
C ASN A 148 -3.00 22.91 -13.74
N LYS A 149 -2.11 21.89 -13.71
CA LYS A 149 -0.66 22.04 -13.74
C LYS A 149 -0.08 21.36 -14.99
N LYS A 150 1.03 21.93 -15.48
CA LYS A 150 1.77 21.40 -16.64
C LYS A 150 3.23 21.20 -16.26
N PRO A 151 3.56 20.23 -15.42
CA PRO A 151 4.94 19.99 -15.00
C PRO A 151 5.80 19.62 -16.20
N LEU A 152 6.99 20.22 -16.29
CA LEU A 152 7.82 20.20 -17.50
C LEU A 152 8.86 19.06 -17.47
N PHE A 153 9.26 18.58 -16.30
CA PHE A 153 10.40 17.68 -16.17
C PHE A 153 10.00 16.25 -15.81
N THR A 154 10.74 15.29 -16.36
CA THR A 154 10.80 13.91 -15.88
C THR A 154 12.05 13.77 -15.02
N LEU A 155 11.90 13.27 -13.78
CA LEU A 155 13.05 13.02 -12.92
C LEU A 155 13.64 11.64 -13.28
N PRO A 156 14.90 11.58 -13.74
CA PRO A 156 15.54 10.29 -13.99
C PRO A 156 15.63 9.47 -12.71
N ALA A 157 15.43 8.15 -12.81
CA ALA A 157 15.47 7.24 -11.66
C ALA A 157 16.82 7.31 -10.89
N VAL A 158 17.89 7.65 -11.58
CA VAL A 158 19.24 7.82 -11.00
C VAL A 158 19.26 8.92 -9.93
N VAL A 159 18.55 10.03 -10.14
CA VAL A 159 18.52 11.15 -9.18
C VAL A 159 17.82 10.75 -7.88
N ILE A 160 16.84 9.87 -7.97
CA ILE A 160 16.11 9.42 -6.78
C ILE A 160 16.95 8.44 -5.96
N LYS A 161 17.68 7.56 -6.63
CA LYS A 161 18.59 6.62 -5.95
C LYS A 161 19.67 7.32 -5.14
N THR A 162 20.14 8.51 -5.60
CA THR A 162 21.15 9.28 -4.88
C THR A 162 20.61 10.12 -3.72
N VAL A 163 19.31 10.42 -3.71
CA VAL A 163 18.67 11.28 -2.68
C VAL A 163 17.93 10.47 -1.60
N LEU A 164 17.53 9.23 -1.91
CA LEU A 164 16.76 8.38 -0.97
C LEU A 164 17.54 7.18 -0.44
N VAL A 165 18.81 7.01 -0.81
CA VAL A 165 19.72 5.99 -0.28
C VAL A 165 20.76 6.68 0.62
N GLU A 166 20.30 7.27 1.70
CA GLU A 166 21.06 7.47 2.93
C GLU A 166 20.34 6.79 4.09
#